data_07407c3c5ae3424c570ec22b41cd48d0
#
_entry.id   07407c3c5ae3424c570ec22b41cd48d0
#
_cell.length_a   1.000
_cell.length_b   1.000
_cell.length_c   1.000
_cell.angle_alpha   90.00
_cell.angle_beta   90.00
_cell.angle_gamma   90.00
#
_symmetry.space_group_name_H-M   'P 1'
#
loop_
_entity.id
_entity.type
_entity.pdbx_description
1 polymer ?
#
loop_
_entity_poly.entity_id
_entity_poly.type
_entity_poly.pdbx_seq_one_letter_code
_entity_poly.pdbx_strand_id
1 'polypeptide(L)'
;MDKTMISGARALEFLGQFDFIREAGTEGELAAAEKIRKYLEQNVSGPGITFREEPFSFEESRILEARLVVTEPYQKEYSVVGCAGCGSTPENGLEAPFLYVENGDEISLAYARGKIVLVNGIVRKAFYQKLVEAGAAGFVMLSGTPIDEGEDLRPARRSLRGVEETPIQGVTVHYKDAVELVERGASRVRLILRQEKEKRISRNLILRIDGSQRADEILTVSAHYDSVPEGPGAYDNMAGAVIVMELCRYFSVHRPRRTMEFLWFGAEEKGLYGSLNYVERHGEELASHRFNMNVDLAGQTIGGTVIGVTGNPEICQILSAYAHEAGMGVSLKHQIWGSDSNSFAWKGVPAMTLNRDGFGMHTRHDTAALISVWSLERSSRLLAMVAERLASAEVFPFPREVPEKFREELNAFFE
;
A
#
# COMPACT_ATOMS: atom_id res chain seq x y z
N MET A 1 -23.54 20.79 2.58
CA MET A 1 -23.05 19.89 1.52
C MET A 1 -24.22 19.37 0.71
N ASP A 2 -24.19 19.49 -0.62
CA ASP A 2 -25.22 18.93 -1.49
C ASP A 2 -25.01 17.40 -1.63
N LYS A 3 -25.86 16.65 -0.93
CA LYS A 3 -25.80 15.19 -0.88
C LYS A 3 -26.04 14.52 -2.24
N THR A 4 -26.66 15.22 -3.19
CA THR A 4 -26.95 14.67 -4.52
C THR A 4 -25.70 14.54 -5.40
N MET A 5 -24.64 15.25 -5.07
CA MET A 5 -23.38 15.25 -5.84
C MET A 5 -22.47 14.04 -5.53
N ILE A 6 -22.52 13.48 -4.34
CA ILE A 6 -21.79 12.26 -3.97
C ILE A 6 -22.65 11.04 -4.24
N SER A 7 -22.12 10.07 -4.97
CA SER A 7 -22.85 8.85 -5.34
C SER A 7 -21.99 7.61 -5.25
N GLY A 8 -22.29 6.76 -4.29
CA GLY A 8 -21.67 5.45 -4.15
C GLY A 8 -21.99 4.52 -5.32
N ALA A 9 -23.17 4.68 -5.94
CA ALA A 9 -23.54 3.89 -7.12
C ALA A 9 -22.66 4.20 -8.34
N ARG A 10 -22.41 5.48 -8.61
CA ARG A 10 -21.51 5.91 -9.68
C ARG A 10 -20.07 5.49 -9.40
N ALA A 11 -19.62 5.61 -8.15
CA ALA A 11 -18.30 5.15 -7.73
C ALA A 11 -18.12 3.65 -7.97
N LEU A 12 -19.12 2.82 -7.60
CA LEU A 12 -19.09 1.38 -7.82
C LEU A 12 -19.15 1.01 -9.31
N GLU A 13 -19.98 1.68 -10.09
CA GLU A 13 -20.05 1.49 -11.55
C GLU A 13 -18.71 1.74 -12.22
N PHE A 14 -18.02 2.81 -11.81
CA PHE A 14 -16.70 3.11 -12.36
C PHE A 14 -15.64 2.11 -11.86
N LEU A 15 -15.66 1.76 -10.56
CA LEU A 15 -14.76 0.75 -9.98
C LEU A 15 -14.86 -0.59 -10.73
N GLY A 16 -16.06 -1.01 -11.13
CA GLY A 16 -16.29 -2.26 -11.88
C GLY A 16 -15.57 -2.34 -13.24
N GLN A 17 -15.05 -1.22 -13.74
CA GLN A 17 -14.23 -1.20 -14.97
C GLN A 17 -12.77 -1.61 -14.74
N PHE A 18 -12.36 -1.86 -13.48
CA PHE A 18 -10.98 -2.17 -13.07
C PHE A 18 -10.81 -3.59 -12.53
N ASP A 19 -11.66 -4.53 -12.98
CA ASP A 19 -11.56 -5.95 -12.59
C ASP A 19 -10.41 -6.65 -13.35
N PHE A 20 -9.21 -6.11 -13.19
CA PHE A 20 -7.96 -6.64 -13.75
C PHE A 20 -6.76 -6.19 -12.89
N ILE A 21 -5.67 -6.94 -12.96
CA ILE A 21 -4.44 -6.65 -12.23
C ILE A 21 -3.81 -5.37 -12.79
N ARG A 22 -3.45 -4.46 -11.88
CA ARG A 22 -2.86 -3.15 -12.19
C ARG A 22 -1.46 -3.01 -11.57
N GLU A 23 -0.70 -4.10 -11.61
CA GLU A 23 0.66 -4.10 -11.05
C GLU A 23 1.49 -2.96 -11.65
N ALA A 24 2.20 -2.23 -10.78
CA ALA A 24 3.00 -1.06 -11.15
C ALA A 24 4.03 -1.36 -12.26
N GLY A 25 4.13 -0.47 -13.23
CA GLY A 25 5.01 -0.60 -14.38
C GLY A 25 4.56 -1.59 -15.44
N THR A 26 3.29 -2.05 -15.40
CA THR A 26 2.71 -2.95 -16.39
C THR A 26 1.69 -2.25 -17.30
N GLU A 27 1.29 -2.94 -18.37
CA GLU A 27 0.20 -2.48 -19.24
C GLU A 27 -1.13 -2.34 -18.47
N GLY A 28 -1.34 -3.15 -17.44
CA GLY A 28 -2.53 -3.04 -16.59
C GLY A 28 -2.58 -1.72 -15.84
N GLU A 29 -1.48 -1.30 -15.21
CA GLU A 29 -1.40 0.02 -14.57
C GLU A 29 -1.62 1.15 -15.58
N LEU A 30 -0.99 1.07 -16.77
CA LEU A 30 -1.15 2.05 -17.82
C LEU A 30 -2.62 2.16 -18.27
N ALA A 31 -3.29 1.01 -18.48
CA ALA A 31 -4.69 0.98 -18.86
C ALA A 31 -5.61 1.60 -17.78
N ALA A 32 -5.28 1.39 -16.49
CA ALA A 32 -6.00 2.02 -15.37
C ALA A 32 -5.81 3.54 -15.38
N ALA A 33 -4.56 4.01 -15.54
CA ALA A 33 -4.26 5.44 -15.65
C ALA A 33 -5.04 6.11 -16.79
N GLU A 34 -5.10 5.48 -17.96
CA GLU A 34 -5.87 5.97 -19.11
C GLU A 34 -7.38 6.03 -18.84
N LYS A 35 -7.94 5.04 -18.13
CA LYS A 35 -9.37 5.05 -17.75
C LYS A 35 -9.67 6.20 -16.79
N ILE A 36 -8.82 6.40 -15.78
CA ILE A 36 -8.95 7.52 -14.82
C ILE A 36 -8.84 8.86 -15.57
N ARG A 37 -7.82 9.05 -16.41
CA ARG A 37 -7.64 10.25 -17.22
C ARG A 37 -8.88 10.56 -18.07
N LYS A 38 -9.35 9.60 -18.84
CA LYS A 38 -10.55 9.76 -19.70
C LYS A 38 -11.79 10.15 -18.90
N TYR A 39 -12.00 9.53 -17.74
CA TYR A 39 -13.12 9.89 -16.87
C TYR A 39 -13.00 11.34 -16.37
N LEU A 40 -11.82 11.76 -15.92
CA LEU A 40 -11.59 13.13 -15.45
C LEU A 40 -11.79 14.16 -16.57
N GLU A 41 -11.23 13.93 -17.75
CA GLU A 41 -11.41 14.82 -18.92
C GLU A 41 -12.88 14.97 -19.33
N GLN A 42 -13.69 13.92 -19.19
CA GLN A 42 -15.11 13.93 -19.56
C GLN A 42 -16.01 14.56 -18.47
N ASN A 43 -15.66 14.43 -17.20
CA ASN A 43 -16.55 14.73 -16.10
C ASN A 43 -16.07 15.89 -15.20
N VAL A 44 -14.81 16.29 -15.31
CA VAL A 44 -14.18 17.29 -14.43
C VAL A 44 -13.42 18.28 -15.29
N SER A 45 -14.07 19.38 -15.65
CA SER A 45 -13.47 20.43 -16.47
C SER A 45 -14.01 21.81 -16.05
N GLY A 46 -13.21 22.84 -16.25
CA GLY A 46 -13.62 24.22 -15.98
C GLY A 46 -12.45 25.17 -15.76
N PRO A 47 -12.73 26.46 -15.61
CA PRO A 47 -11.70 27.45 -15.30
C PRO A 47 -10.99 27.15 -13.98
N GLY A 48 -9.65 27.17 -13.98
CA GLY A 48 -8.83 26.88 -12.81
C GLY A 48 -8.81 25.38 -12.42
N ILE A 49 -9.13 24.50 -13.38
CA ILE A 49 -8.97 23.05 -13.24
C ILE A 49 -7.90 22.60 -14.23
N THR A 50 -6.87 21.93 -13.73
CA THR A 50 -5.77 21.41 -14.54
C THR A 50 -5.52 19.95 -14.22
N PHE A 51 -5.27 19.14 -15.24
CA PHE A 51 -4.87 17.75 -15.11
C PHE A 51 -3.46 17.55 -15.67
N ARG A 52 -2.64 16.75 -14.98
CA ARG A 52 -1.31 16.36 -15.45
C ARG A 52 -0.98 14.93 -15.06
N GLU A 53 -0.17 14.29 -15.87
CA GLU A 53 0.46 13.00 -15.57
C GLU A 53 1.94 13.22 -15.28
N GLU A 54 2.46 12.59 -14.25
CA GLU A 54 3.86 12.67 -13.88
C GLU A 54 4.49 11.28 -13.89
N PRO A 55 5.15 10.90 -14.99
CA PRO A 55 5.87 9.64 -15.05
C PRO A 55 7.13 9.70 -14.16
N PHE A 56 7.44 8.56 -13.56
CA PHE A 56 8.67 8.34 -12.82
C PHE A 56 9.16 6.91 -13.02
N SER A 57 10.45 6.67 -12.75
CA SER A 57 11.03 5.35 -12.82
C SER A 57 11.34 4.82 -11.43
N PHE A 58 11.17 3.52 -11.25
CA PHE A 58 11.59 2.79 -10.06
C PHE A 58 12.32 1.51 -10.45
N GLU A 59 13.09 0.96 -9.53
CA GLU A 59 13.76 -0.33 -9.71
C GLU A 59 13.04 -1.39 -8.88
N GLU A 60 12.84 -2.57 -9.47
CA GLU A 60 12.40 -3.77 -8.75
C GLU A 60 13.24 -4.98 -9.10
N SER A 61 13.16 -6.00 -8.27
CA SER A 61 13.80 -7.29 -8.54
C SER A 61 12.84 -8.23 -9.23
N ARG A 62 13.13 -8.59 -10.48
CA ARG A 62 12.38 -9.60 -11.25
C ARG A 62 12.95 -10.98 -10.95
N ILE A 63 12.10 -11.88 -10.48
CA ILE A 63 12.46 -13.27 -10.22
C ILE A 63 12.51 -14.02 -11.56
N LEU A 64 13.65 -14.61 -11.86
CA LEU A 64 13.88 -15.44 -13.06
C LEU A 64 13.66 -16.92 -12.76
N GLU A 65 14.07 -17.37 -11.57
CA GLU A 65 13.94 -18.75 -11.13
C GLU A 65 13.83 -18.80 -9.60
N ALA A 66 12.91 -19.62 -9.09
CA ALA A 66 12.82 -19.94 -7.67
C ALA A 66 12.44 -21.40 -7.50
N ARG A 67 13.25 -22.17 -6.74
CA ARG A 67 13.01 -23.59 -6.46
C ARG A 67 13.41 -23.91 -5.03
N LEU A 68 12.67 -24.83 -4.41
CA LEU A 68 13.00 -25.44 -3.12
C LEU A 68 12.84 -26.95 -3.23
N VAL A 69 13.94 -27.67 -3.06
CA VAL A 69 13.97 -29.13 -3.19
C VAL A 69 14.47 -29.72 -1.89
N VAL A 70 13.68 -30.60 -1.24
CA VAL A 70 14.16 -31.44 -0.16
C VAL A 70 15.06 -32.50 -0.75
N THR A 71 16.27 -32.65 -0.19
CA THR A 71 17.26 -33.65 -0.62
C THR A 71 17.42 -34.77 0.40
N GLU A 72 17.07 -34.56 1.66
CA GLU A 72 17.07 -35.52 2.76
C GLU A 72 15.90 -35.28 3.72
N PRO A 73 15.27 -36.32 4.28
CA PRO A 73 15.44 -37.78 4.09
C PRO A 73 14.65 -38.32 2.88
N TYR A 74 14.00 -37.45 2.12
CA TYR A 74 13.26 -37.79 0.90
C TYR A 74 13.58 -36.77 -0.19
N GLN A 75 13.17 -37.03 -1.42
CA GLN A 75 13.37 -36.12 -2.52
C GLN A 75 12.03 -35.60 -3.01
N LYS A 76 11.79 -34.28 -2.88
CA LYS A 76 10.60 -33.59 -3.37
C LYS A 76 10.87 -32.11 -3.63
N GLU A 77 10.36 -31.61 -4.76
CA GLU A 77 10.32 -30.18 -5.07
C GLU A 77 8.96 -29.60 -4.63
N TYR A 78 9.00 -28.46 -3.98
CA TYR A 78 7.85 -27.71 -3.51
C TYR A 78 7.58 -26.49 -4.38
N SER A 79 6.30 -26.12 -4.52
CA SER A 79 5.90 -24.89 -5.19
C SER A 79 6.32 -23.68 -4.36
N VAL A 80 7.12 -22.79 -4.95
CA VAL A 80 7.63 -21.62 -4.25
C VAL A 80 7.60 -20.38 -5.12
N VAL A 81 7.59 -19.22 -4.46
CA VAL A 81 7.85 -17.92 -5.10
C VAL A 81 9.08 -17.30 -4.44
N GLY A 82 10.00 -16.75 -5.25
CA GLY A 82 11.19 -16.09 -4.75
C GLY A 82 10.88 -14.82 -3.95
N CYS A 83 11.64 -14.57 -2.90
CA CYS A 83 11.61 -13.28 -2.21
C CYS A 83 12.40 -12.27 -3.05
N ALA A 84 11.71 -11.27 -3.59
CA ALA A 84 12.36 -10.23 -4.38
C ALA A 84 13.23 -9.34 -3.48
N GLY A 85 14.36 -8.86 -4.00
CA GLY A 85 15.26 -7.96 -3.29
C GLY A 85 16.26 -8.61 -2.32
N CYS A 86 16.21 -9.95 -2.11
CA CYS A 86 17.16 -10.64 -1.23
C CYS A 86 18.38 -11.25 -1.95
N GLY A 87 18.67 -10.81 -3.20
CA GLY A 87 19.80 -11.30 -3.99
C GLY A 87 19.55 -12.68 -4.60
N SER A 88 20.58 -13.22 -5.28
CA SER A 88 20.54 -14.52 -5.95
C SER A 88 21.44 -15.52 -5.25
N THR A 89 21.05 -16.81 -5.26
CA THR A 89 21.91 -17.91 -4.81
C THR A 89 23.07 -18.12 -5.78
N PRO A 90 24.15 -18.85 -5.38
CA PRO A 90 25.13 -19.34 -6.31
C PRO A 90 24.49 -20.13 -7.46
N GLU A 91 25.23 -20.31 -8.57
CA GLU A 91 24.70 -20.90 -9.80
C GLU A 91 24.07 -22.30 -9.60
N ASN A 92 24.69 -23.13 -8.76
CA ASN A 92 24.18 -24.48 -8.44
C ASN A 92 23.16 -24.50 -7.31
N GLY A 93 22.71 -23.33 -6.84
CA GLY A 93 21.85 -23.16 -5.67
C GLY A 93 22.63 -23.24 -4.35
N LEU A 94 21.89 -23.08 -3.26
CA LEU A 94 22.37 -23.20 -1.89
C LEU A 94 21.80 -24.48 -1.28
N GLU A 95 22.65 -25.45 -0.91
CA GLU A 95 22.22 -26.65 -0.20
C GLU A 95 22.71 -26.59 1.25
N ALA A 96 21.77 -26.74 2.20
CA ALA A 96 22.08 -26.68 3.62
C ALA A 96 21.10 -27.51 4.46
N PRO A 97 21.44 -27.84 5.71
CA PRO A 97 20.47 -28.39 6.65
C PRO A 97 19.25 -27.47 6.78
N PHE A 98 18.09 -28.06 6.99
CA PHE A 98 16.82 -27.36 7.15
C PHE A 98 16.38 -27.33 8.61
N LEU A 99 15.75 -26.24 9.06
CA LEU A 99 15.26 -26.09 10.43
C LEU A 99 13.99 -25.22 10.45
N TYR A 100 12.94 -25.72 11.13
CA TYR A 100 11.80 -24.86 11.47
C TYR A 100 12.09 -24.11 12.77
N VAL A 101 12.02 -22.78 12.72
CA VAL A 101 12.36 -21.86 13.84
C VAL A 101 11.15 -21.11 14.38
N GLU A 102 9.95 -21.62 14.11
CA GLU A 102 8.68 -21.03 14.57
C GLU A 102 8.61 -19.52 14.29
N ASN A 103 8.44 -18.69 15.31
CA ASN A 103 8.39 -17.22 15.19
C ASN A 103 9.77 -16.56 15.16
N GLY A 104 10.87 -17.34 15.22
CA GLY A 104 12.22 -16.82 15.20
C GLY A 104 12.58 -16.05 16.48
N ASP A 105 12.22 -16.58 17.64
CA ASP A 105 12.72 -16.10 18.93
C ASP A 105 14.22 -16.46 19.12
N GLU A 106 14.85 -15.88 20.13
CA GLU A 106 16.28 -16.06 20.38
C GLU A 106 16.69 -17.52 20.61
N ILE A 107 15.81 -18.32 21.22
CA ILE A 107 16.08 -19.74 21.50
C ILE A 107 16.09 -20.53 20.20
N SER A 108 15.05 -20.35 19.39
CA SER A 108 14.92 -21.04 18.08
C SER A 108 16.03 -20.63 17.11
N LEU A 109 16.40 -19.33 17.09
CA LEU A 109 17.46 -18.82 16.23
C LEU A 109 18.87 -19.22 16.67
N ALA A 110 19.09 -19.63 17.92
CA ALA A 110 20.38 -20.14 18.40
C ALA A 110 20.87 -21.36 17.59
N TYR A 111 19.95 -22.09 16.96
CA TYR A 111 20.25 -23.27 16.12
C TYR A 111 20.27 -22.98 14.60
N ALA A 112 20.11 -21.72 14.18
CA ALA A 112 19.94 -21.33 12.78
C ALA A 112 21.25 -21.29 11.98
N ARG A 113 22.41 -21.21 12.65
CA ARG A 113 23.72 -21.04 12.00
C ARG A 113 23.98 -22.12 10.92
N GLY A 114 24.25 -21.66 9.69
CA GLY A 114 24.54 -22.48 8.52
C GLY A 114 23.34 -23.28 7.98
N LYS A 115 22.12 -22.94 8.41
CA LYS A 115 20.90 -23.65 7.99
C LYS A 115 19.99 -22.76 7.16
N ILE A 116 19.18 -23.36 6.29
CA ILE A 116 18.02 -22.73 5.69
C ILE A 116 16.86 -22.88 6.69
N VAL A 117 16.31 -21.75 7.14
CA VAL A 117 15.30 -21.74 8.20
C VAL A 117 13.91 -21.49 7.66
N LEU A 118 12.93 -22.28 8.09
CA LEU A 118 11.51 -21.99 7.88
C LEU A 118 11.00 -21.12 9.04
N VAL A 119 10.36 -20.00 8.71
CA VAL A 119 9.82 -19.06 9.70
C VAL A 119 8.30 -18.93 9.56
N ASN A 120 7.61 -18.79 10.70
CA ASN A 120 6.19 -18.49 10.72
C ASN A 120 5.99 -16.98 10.52
N GLY A 121 5.62 -16.57 9.30
CA GLY A 121 5.33 -15.17 8.98
C GLY A 121 6.21 -14.57 7.89
N ILE A 122 6.14 -13.25 7.79
CA ILE A 122 6.83 -12.47 6.76
C ILE A 122 8.17 -11.97 7.28
N VAL A 123 9.24 -12.22 6.52
CA VAL A 123 10.58 -11.68 6.79
C VAL A 123 10.66 -10.25 6.25
N ARG A 124 10.62 -9.28 7.16
CA ARG A 124 10.87 -7.86 6.88
C ARG A 124 12.27 -7.46 7.34
N LYS A 125 12.75 -6.24 7.01
CA LYS A 125 14.08 -5.70 7.32
C LYS A 125 14.60 -6.11 8.71
N ALA A 126 13.90 -5.79 9.77
CA ALA A 126 14.35 -6.07 11.15
C ALA A 126 14.49 -7.58 11.44
N PHE A 127 13.59 -8.40 10.92
CA PHE A 127 13.68 -9.85 11.11
C PHE A 127 14.74 -10.48 10.21
N TYR A 128 14.90 -9.97 9.00
CA TYR A 128 15.98 -10.36 8.11
C TYR A 128 17.35 -10.15 8.76
N GLN A 129 17.56 -9.00 9.39
CA GLN A 129 18.80 -8.71 10.12
C GLN A 129 19.06 -9.72 11.24
N LYS A 130 18.03 -10.09 12.02
CA LYS A 130 18.16 -11.15 13.05
C LYS A 130 18.57 -12.50 12.46
N LEU A 131 18.03 -12.88 11.28
CA LEU A 131 18.42 -14.11 10.60
C LEU A 131 19.89 -14.08 10.15
N VAL A 132 20.34 -12.94 9.65
CA VAL A 132 21.75 -12.72 9.28
C VAL A 132 22.68 -12.82 10.50
N GLU A 133 22.33 -12.14 11.60
CA GLU A 133 23.08 -12.18 12.87
C GLU A 133 23.15 -13.59 13.47
N ALA A 134 22.04 -14.36 13.38
CA ALA A 134 21.99 -15.76 13.78
C ALA A 134 22.87 -16.66 12.87
N GLY A 135 23.33 -16.14 11.73
CA GLY A 135 24.15 -16.88 10.76
C GLY A 135 23.35 -17.89 9.95
N ALA A 136 22.06 -17.66 9.72
CA ALA A 136 21.27 -18.48 8.81
C ALA A 136 21.89 -18.47 7.40
N ALA A 137 21.80 -19.60 6.68
CA ALA A 137 22.27 -19.68 5.30
C ALA A 137 21.24 -19.19 4.28
N GLY A 138 19.97 -19.27 4.62
CA GLY A 138 18.83 -18.85 3.81
C GLY A 138 17.54 -18.94 4.61
N PHE A 139 16.42 -18.51 4.01
CA PHE A 139 15.13 -18.56 4.70
C PHE A 139 13.98 -19.00 3.78
N VAL A 140 12.97 -19.58 4.40
CA VAL A 140 11.69 -19.93 3.79
C VAL A 140 10.59 -19.25 4.62
N MET A 141 9.76 -18.43 3.97
CA MET A 141 8.56 -17.82 4.56
C MET A 141 7.34 -18.65 4.17
N LEU A 142 6.27 -18.52 4.92
CA LEU A 142 4.99 -19.10 4.56
C LEU A 142 3.95 -18.04 4.20
N SER A 143 2.99 -18.44 3.37
CA SER A 143 1.79 -17.67 3.03
C SER A 143 0.58 -18.58 2.95
N GLY A 144 -0.60 -17.99 2.88
CA GLY A 144 -1.85 -18.74 2.83
C GLY A 144 -2.28 -19.28 4.19
N THR A 145 -3.30 -20.11 4.17
CA THR A 145 -3.97 -20.63 5.34
C THR A 145 -4.20 -22.15 5.25
N PRO A 146 -4.49 -22.83 6.36
CA PRO A 146 -4.75 -24.28 6.33
C PRO A 146 -6.03 -24.68 5.56
N ILE A 147 -6.94 -23.73 5.32
CA ILE A 147 -8.22 -23.99 4.64
C ILE A 147 -8.18 -23.67 3.13
N ASP A 148 -7.08 -23.13 2.63
CA ASP A 148 -6.94 -22.75 1.22
C ASP A 148 -7.02 -23.98 0.30
N GLU A 149 -7.59 -23.78 -0.90
CA GLU A 149 -7.78 -24.79 -1.93
C GLU A 149 -7.55 -24.22 -3.34
N GLY A 150 -7.31 -25.11 -4.29
CA GLY A 150 -7.19 -24.74 -5.71
C GLY A 150 -6.09 -23.70 -5.97
N GLU A 151 -6.47 -22.56 -6.53
CA GLU A 151 -5.51 -21.49 -6.87
C GLU A 151 -4.93 -20.77 -5.64
N ASP A 152 -5.61 -20.79 -4.50
CA ASP A 152 -5.12 -20.19 -3.25
C ASP A 152 -3.91 -20.92 -2.68
N LEU A 153 -3.62 -22.13 -3.16
CA LEU A 153 -2.40 -22.89 -2.82
C LEU A 153 -1.12 -22.29 -3.43
N ARG A 154 -1.23 -21.28 -4.30
CA ARG A 154 -0.05 -20.58 -4.83
C ARG A 154 0.54 -19.69 -3.75
N PRO A 155 1.86 -19.81 -3.47
CA PRO A 155 2.49 -18.92 -2.50
C PRO A 155 2.43 -17.46 -2.95
N ALA A 156 2.19 -16.55 -2.00
CA ALA A 156 2.16 -15.12 -2.26
C ALA A 156 3.56 -14.56 -2.54
N ARG A 157 3.65 -13.60 -3.45
CA ARG A 157 4.90 -12.86 -3.70
C ARG A 157 5.26 -12.03 -2.48
N ARG A 158 6.55 -11.98 -2.18
CA ARG A 158 7.11 -11.15 -1.11
C ARG A 158 8.37 -10.46 -1.58
N SER A 159 8.63 -9.27 -1.04
CA SER A 159 9.85 -8.52 -1.31
C SER A 159 10.49 -8.03 -0.02
N LEU A 160 11.81 -8.10 0.03
CA LEU A 160 12.64 -7.50 1.06
C LEU A 160 12.97 -6.07 0.63
N ARG A 161 12.63 -5.10 1.47
CA ARG A 161 12.81 -3.67 1.19
C ARG A 161 13.72 -3.04 2.24
N GLY A 162 14.42 -1.97 1.87
CA GLY A 162 15.27 -1.19 2.78
C GLY A 162 16.48 -1.96 3.32
N VAL A 163 16.98 -2.95 2.57
CA VAL A 163 18.18 -3.72 2.93
C VAL A 163 19.16 -3.63 1.78
N GLU A 164 20.35 -3.08 2.05
CA GLU A 164 21.40 -2.91 1.04
C GLU A 164 22.20 -4.20 0.84
N GLU A 165 22.63 -4.84 1.94
CA GLU A 165 23.38 -6.09 1.89
C GLU A 165 22.46 -7.28 2.13
N THR A 166 22.40 -8.18 1.15
CA THR A 166 21.51 -9.35 1.20
C THR A 166 22.29 -10.67 1.11
N PRO A 167 23.07 -11.02 2.18
CA PRO A 167 23.91 -12.21 2.19
C PRO A 167 23.12 -13.52 2.17
N ILE A 168 21.83 -13.52 2.57
CA ILE A 168 20.98 -14.70 2.59
C ILE A 168 19.75 -14.53 1.71
N GLN A 169 19.40 -15.59 0.99
CA GLN A 169 18.29 -15.63 0.04
C GLN A 169 17.11 -16.41 0.61
N GLY A 170 15.91 -16.13 0.09
CA GLY A 170 14.71 -16.80 0.56
C GLY A 170 13.60 -16.93 -0.45
N VAL A 171 12.67 -17.80 -0.11
CA VAL A 171 11.46 -18.10 -0.88
C VAL A 171 10.24 -18.14 0.03
N THR A 172 9.07 -18.06 -0.57
CA THR A 172 7.77 -18.26 0.11
C THR A 172 7.19 -19.59 -0.34
N VAL A 173 6.72 -20.40 0.60
CA VAL A 173 5.91 -21.61 0.36
C VAL A 173 4.48 -21.39 0.82
N HIS A 174 3.55 -22.21 0.37
CA HIS A 174 2.20 -22.25 0.94
C HIS A 174 2.20 -22.92 2.31
N TYR A 175 1.26 -22.52 3.19
CA TYR A 175 1.11 -23.06 4.54
C TYR A 175 1.06 -24.61 4.56
N LYS A 176 0.27 -25.23 3.66
CA LYS A 176 0.15 -26.69 3.59
C LYS A 176 1.46 -27.38 3.22
N ASP A 177 2.25 -26.78 2.34
CA ASP A 177 3.58 -27.27 1.98
C ASP A 177 4.57 -27.10 3.14
N ALA A 178 4.47 -26.01 3.90
CA ALA A 178 5.27 -25.81 5.12
C ALA A 178 4.97 -26.87 6.18
N VAL A 179 3.68 -27.21 6.38
CA VAL A 179 3.28 -28.30 7.28
C VAL A 179 3.91 -29.63 6.81
N GLU A 180 3.81 -29.95 5.52
CA GLU A 180 4.40 -31.19 4.99
C GLU A 180 5.93 -31.24 5.18
N LEU A 181 6.64 -30.11 4.95
CA LEU A 181 8.09 -30.01 5.18
C LEU A 181 8.45 -30.41 6.63
N VAL A 182 7.69 -29.89 7.60
CA VAL A 182 7.95 -30.14 9.03
C VAL A 182 7.54 -31.57 9.43
N GLU A 183 6.33 -32.01 9.10
CA GLU A 183 5.81 -33.31 9.51
C GLU A 183 6.55 -34.49 8.89
N ARG A 184 7.05 -34.35 7.65
CA ARG A 184 7.87 -35.38 6.99
C ARG A 184 9.34 -35.31 7.42
N GLY A 185 9.72 -34.38 8.29
CA GLY A 185 11.06 -34.30 8.84
C GLY A 185 12.10 -33.90 7.81
N ALA A 186 11.79 -32.95 6.92
CA ALA A 186 12.80 -32.41 6.01
C ALA A 186 14.04 -31.97 6.80
N SER A 187 15.21 -32.50 6.48
CA SER A 187 16.44 -32.27 7.22
C SER A 187 17.51 -31.52 6.40
N ARG A 188 17.40 -31.59 5.06
CA ARG A 188 18.29 -30.89 4.13
C ARG A 188 17.49 -30.44 2.91
N VAL A 189 17.75 -29.20 2.48
CA VAL A 189 17.07 -28.63 1.31
C VAL A 189 18.08 -27.93 0.40
N ARG A 190 17.76 -27.88 -0.88
CA ARG A 190 18.42 -27.03 -1.87
C ARG A 190 17.50 -25.90 -2.27
N LEU A 191 17.96 -24.67 -2.09
CA LEU A 191 17.31 -23.42 -2.49
C LEU A 191 17.97 -22.87 -3.74
N ILE A 192 17.20 -22.57 -4.76
CA ILE A 192 17.64 -21.84 -5.95
C ILE A 192 16.80 -20.58 -6.05
N LEU A 193 17.44 -19.43 -6.15
CA LEU A 193 16.82 -18.16 -6.41
C LEU A 193 17.68 -17.36 -7.37
N ARG A 194 17.13 -16.98 -8.52
CA ARG A 194 17.76 -16.09 -9.48
C ARG A 194 16.86 -14.90 -9.71
N GLN A 195 17.43 -13.73 -9.65
CA GLN A 195 16.73 -12.49 -9.89
C GLN A 195 17.66 -11.45 -10.53
N GLU A 196 17.07 -10.52 -11.23
CA GLU A 196 17.76 -9.37 -11.81
C GLU A 196 17.04 -8.09 -11.46
N LYS A 197 17.77 -6.96 -11.41
CA LYS A 197 17.18 -5.64 -11.27
C LYS A 197 16.57 -5.21 -12.60
N GLU A 198 15.33 -4.75 -12.56
CA GLU A 198 14.62 -4.23 -13.70
C GLU A 198 14.14 -2.81 -13.40
N LYS A 199 14.35 -1.89 -14.35
CA LYS A 199 13.84 -0.54 -14.28
C LYS A 199 12.47 -0.48 -14.92
N ARG A 200 11.47 -0.02 -14.17
CA ARG A 200 10.09 0.16 -14.64
C ARG A 200 9.67 1.61 -14.59
N ILE A 201 8.60 1.93 -15.30
CA ILE A 201 8.01 3.27 -15.34
C ILE A 201 6.58 3.16 -14.86
N SER A 202 6.27 3.94 -13.84
CA SER A 202 4.92 4.21 -13.34
C SER A 202 4.61 5.71 -13.50
N ARG A 203 3.44 6.15 -13.02
CA ARG A 203 3.02 7.56 -13.09
C ARG A 203 2.05 7.94 -11.99
N ASN A 204 2.13 9.17 -11.57
CA ASN A 204 1.10 9.81 -10.76
C ASN A 204 0.13 10.57 -11.68
N LEU A 205 -1.15 10.55 -11.29
CA LEU A 205 -2.19 11.35 -11.94
C LEU A 205 -2.61 12.45 -10.97
N ILE A 206 -2.65 13.67 -11.43
CA ILE A 206 -2.84 14.84 -10.59
C ILE A 206 -3.88 15.74 -11.22
N LEU A 207 -4.94 16.04 -10.47
CA LEU A 207 -5.90 17.05 -10.85
C LEU A 207 -5.92 18.14 -9.79
N ARG A 208 -5.70 19.38 -10.22
CA ARG A 208 -5.70 20.57 -9.38
C ARG A 208 -6.92 21.43 -9.66
N ILE A 209 -7.56 21.89 -8.59
CA ILE A 209 -8.63 22.89 -8.60
C ILE A 209 -8.14 24.10 -7.83
N ASP A 210 -7.92 25.21 -8.53
CA ASP A 210 -7.43 26.44 -7.91
C ASP A 210 -8.41 27.00 -6.90
N GLY A 211 -7.91 27.42 -5.75
CA GLY A 211 -8.68 28.09 -4.72
C GLY A 211 -9.25 29.43 -5.17
N SER A 212 -10.43 29.78 -4.66
CA SER A 212 -11.10 31.04 -4.98
C SER A 212 -10.59 32.26 -4.20
N GLN A 213 -9.93 32.05 -3.05
CA GLN A 213 -9.48 33.13 -2.15
C GLN A 213 -8.10 32.91 -1.54
N ARG A 214 -7.73 31.64 -1.23
CA ARG A 214 -6.46 31.23 -0.64
C ARG A 214 -5.79 30.21 -1.54
N ALA A 215 -5.50 30.63 -2.77
CA ALA A 215 -4.93 29.75 -3.78
C ALA A 215 -3.50 29.28 -3.46
N ASP A 216 -2.84 29.99 -2.56
CA ASP A 216 -1.49 29.68 -2.04
C ASP A 216 -1.47 28.61 -0.94
N GLU A 217 -2.64 28.23 -0.40
CA GLU A 217 -2.76 27.13 0.56
C GLU A 217 -3.38 25.90 -0.13
N ILE A 218 -2.71 24.74 -0.03
CA ILE A 218 -3.09 23.52 -0.75
C ILE A 218 -3.56 22.43 0.22
N LEU A 219 -4.67 21.79 -0.11
CA LEU A 219 -5.13 20.54 0.48
C LEU A 219 -4.98 19.43 -0.55
N THR A 220 -4.45 18.30 -0.14
CA THR A 220 -4.36 17.12 -1.01
C THR A 220 -5.33 16.04 -0.56
N VAL A 221 -5.96 15.38 -1.53
CA VAL A 221 -6.76 14.17 -1.35
C VAL A 221 -6.15 13.08 -2.23
N SER A 222 -5.73 11.97 -1.65
CA SER A 222 -4.95 10.97 -2.37
C SER A 222 -5.44 9.54 -2.16
N ALA A 223 -5.13 8.68 -3.11
CA ALA A 223 -5.22 7.24 -3.05
C ALA A 223 -4.26 6.64 -4.08
N HIS A 224 -3.79 5.42 -3.89
CA HIS A 224 -3.10 4.73 -4.97
C HIS A 224 -4.09 4.02 -5.90
N TYR A 225 -3.64 3.72 -7.13
CA TYR A 225 -4.47 3.06 -8.14
C TYR A 225 -3.84 1.78 -8.71
N ASP A 226 -2.58 1.50 -8.37
CA ASP A 226 -1.96 0.21 -8.67
C ASP A 226 -2.51 -0.90 -7.77
N SER A 227 -2.15 -2.13 -8.04
CA SER A 227 -2.51 -3.31 -7.24
C SER A 227 -1.34 -4.28 -7.16
N VAL A 228 -1.43 -5.19 -6.19
CA VAL A 228 -0.56 -6.37 -6.18
C VAL A 228 -0.84 -7.29 -7.38
N PRO A 229 0.11 -8.15 -7.78
CA PRO A 229 -0.08 -9.09 -8.89
C PRO A 229 -1.03 -10.27 -8.55
N GLU A 230 -1.40 -10.45 -7.29
CA GLU A 230 -2.25 -11.54 -6.84
C GLU A 230 -3.73 -11.32 -7.13
N GLY A 231 -4.18 -10.06 -7.29
CA GLY A 231 -5.58 -9.75 -7.50
C GLY A 231 -5.84 -8.36 -8.08
N PRO A 232 -7.11 -8.09 -8.46
CA PRO A 232 -7.48 -6.80 -9.05
C PRO A 232 -7.50 -5.64 -8.04
N GLY A 233 -7.36 -5.86 -6.73
CA GLY A 233 -7.24 -4.80 -5.73
C GLY A 233 -8.43 -3.83 -5.74
N ALA A 234 -9.63 -4.34 -5.59
CA ALA A 234 -10.83 -3.49 -5.55
C ALA A 234 -10.95 -2.76 -4.20
N TYR A 235 -10.68 -3.47 -3.10
CA TYR A 235 -10.59 -2.94 -1.76
C TYR A 235 -9.26 -2.20 -1.55
N ASP A 236 -8.18 -2.77 -2.09
CA ASP A 236 -6.81 -2.27 -2.02
C ASP A 236 -6.24 -1.98 -3.43
N ASN A 237 -6.42 -0.77 -4.02
CA ASN A 237 -7.12 0.37 -3.42
C ASN A 237 -7.96 1.13 -4.50
N MET A 238 -8.58 0.39 -5.44
CA MET A 238 -9.44 1.07 -6.41
C MET A 238 -10.64 1.74 -5.74
N ALA A 239 -11.11 1.22 -4.58
CA ALA A 239 -12.16 1.88 -3.79
C ALA A 239 -11.73 3.25 -3.29
N GLY A 240 -10.49 3.40 -2.81
CA GLY A 240 -9.91 4.71 -2.48
C GLY A 240 -9.83 5.62 -3.70
N ALA A 241 -9.34 5.10 -4.82
CA ALA A 241 -9.21 5.86 -6.06
C ALA A 241 -10.55 6.45 -6.54
N VAL A 242 -11.64 5.68 -6.52
CA VAL A 242 -12.96 6.18 -6.93
C VAL A 242 -13.59 7.12 -5.91
N ILE A 243 -13.27 6.98 -4.61
CA ILE A 243 -13.65 7.95 -3.58
C ILE A 243 -12.99 9.31 -3.88
N VAL A 244 -11.70 9.32 -4.19
CA VAL A 244 -10.98 10.56 -4.59
C VAL A 244 -11.63 11.17 -5.84
N MET A 245 -12.08 10.36 -6.81
CA MET A 245 -12.77 10.85 -8.01
C MET A 245 -14.14 11.49 -7.68
N GLU A 246 -14.90 10.92 -6.75
CA GLU A 246 -16.18 11.52 -6.30
C GLU A 246 -15.97 12.87 -5.61
N LEU A 247 -14.91 13.01 -4.80
CA LEU A 247 -14.54 14.28 -4.19
C LEU A 247 -14.09 15.29 -5.25
N CYS A 248 -13.24 14.86 -6.17
CA CYS A 248 -12.77 15.70 -7.29
C CYS A 248 -13.97 16.26 -8.07
N ARG A 249 -14.94 15.42 -8.44
CA ARG A 249 -16.16 15.82 -9.13
C ARG A 249 -17.01 16.79 -8.28
N TYR A 250 -17.13 16.54 -6.99
CA TYR A 250 -17.85 17.43 -6.07
C TYR A 250 -17.23 18.83 -6.07
N PHE A 251 -15.92 18.94 -5.86
CA PHE A 251 -15.21 20.21 -5.77
C PHE A 251 -15.04 20.92 -7.11
N SER A 252 -15.18 20.24 -8.24
CA SER A 252 -15.19 20.90 -9.56
C SER A 252 -16.39 21.83 -9.76
N VAL A 253 -17.49 21.57 -9.08
CA VAL A 253 -18.70 22.43 -9.11
C VAL A 253 -18.91 23.24 -7.82
N HIS A 254 -18.24 22.83 -6.73
CA HIS A 254 -18.26 23.54 -5.43
C HIS A 254 -16.85 24.08 -5.16
N ARG A 255 -16.49 25.15 -5.86
CA ARG A 255 -15.14 25.69 -5.82
C ARG A 255 -14.68 26.03 -4.42
N PRO A 256 -13.59 25.44 -3.90
CA PRO A 256 -13.12 25.67 -2.55
C PRO A 256 -12.43 27.04 -2.42
N ARG A 257 -12.24 27.53 -1.18
CA ARG A 257 -11.44 28.74 -0.94
C ARG A 257 -9.95 28.46 -1.13
N ARG A 258 -9.46 27.30 -0.71
CA ARG A 258 -8.08 26.81 -0.87
C ARG A 258 -7.94 25.97 -2.13
N THR A 259 -6.77 25.94 -2.68
CA THR A 259 -6.45 25.02 -3.76
C THR A 259 -6.57 23.57 -3.26
N MET A 260 -7.15 22.71 -4.09
CA MET A 260 -7.19 21.28 -3.82
C MET A 260 -6.46 20.51 -4.93
N GLU A 261 -5.66 19.54 -4.53
CA GLU A 261 -5.08 18.57 -5.44
C GLU A 261 -5.59 17.18 -5.13
N PHE A 262 -6.06 16.51 -6.18
CA PHE A 262 -6.53 15.14 -6.16
C PHE A 262 -5.47 14.28 -6.82
N LEU A 263 -4.96 13.28 -6.09
CA LEU A 263 -3.77 12.55 -6.45
C LEU A 263 -4.09 11.06 -6.52
N TRP A 264 -3.75 10.43 -7.63
CA TRP A 264 -3.77 8.97 -7.78
C TRP A 264 -2.33 8.52 -7.97
N PHE A 265 -1.79 7.86 -6.96
CA PHE A 265 -0.41 7.40 -6.96
C PHE A 265 -0.26 6.04 -7.61
N GLY A 266 0.77 5.88 -8.45
CA GLY A 266 1.19 4.58 -8.94
C GLY A 266 2.33 4.02 -8.08
N ALA A 267 2.54 2.71 -8.16
CA ALA A 267 3.62 2.01 -7.48
C ALA A 267 3.66 2.20 -5.94
N GLU A 268 2.50 2.33 -5.31
CA GLU A 268 2.36 2.30 -3.86
C GLU A 268 2.78 0.93 -3.33
N GLU A 269 2.25 -0.14 -3.94
CA GLU A 269 2.47 -1.54 -3.58
C GLU A 269 3.93 -2.00 -3.73
N LYS A 270 4.72 -1.24 -4.45
CA LYS A 270 6.16 -1.46 -4.60
C LYS A 270 7.00 -0.75 -3.52
N GLY A 271 6.40 0.14 -2.72
CA GLY A 271 7.05 0.86 -1.62
C GLY A 271 6.84 2.36 -1.67
N LEU A 272 5.62 2.81 -1.88
CA LEU A 272 5.22 4.22 -1.87
C LEU A 272 5.95 5.07 -2.93
N TYR A 273 6.43 4.46 -4.03
CA TYR A 273 7.26 5.18 -5.01
C TYR A 273 6.55 6.38 -5.62
N GLY A 274 5.22 6.30 -5.84
CA GLY A 274 4.44 7.39 -6.39
C GLY A 274 4.42 8.60 -5.47
N SER A 275 4.02 8.42 -4.23
CA SER A 275 3.95 9.52 -3.26
C SER A 275 5.32 10.06 -2.89
N LEU A 276 6.35 9.21 -2.77
CA LEU A 276 7.74 9.66 -2.58
C LEU A 276 8.21 10.53 -3.73
N ASN A 277 7.99 10.09 -4.98
CA ASN A 277 8.37 10.87 -6.15
C ASN A 277 7.62 12.21 -6.21
N TYR A 278 6.33 12.21 -5.83
CA TYR A 278 5.55 13.46 -5.75
C TYR A 278 6.14 14.44 -4.75
N VAL A 279 6.38 14.02 -3.50
CA VAL A 279 6.87 14.92 -2.46
C VAL A 279 8.31 15.39 -2.73
N GLU A 280 9.12 14.60 -3.40
CA GLU A 280 10.47 15.01 -3.84
C GLU A 280 10.42 16.02 -4.98
N ARG A 281 9.62 15.76 -6.02
CA ARG A 281 9.49 16.63 -7.19
C ARG A 281 8.89 17.98 -6.84
N HIS A 282 7.94 18.03 -5.90
CA HIS A 282 7.23 19.23 -5.46
C HIS A 282 7.76 19.81 -4.14
N GLY A 283 9.01 19.50 -3.78
CA GLY A 283 9.58 19.86 -2.48
C GLY A 283 9.41 21.33 -2.08
N GLU A 284 9.57 22.26 -3.02
CA GLU A 284 9.37 23.69 -2.77
C GLU A 284 7.88 24.05 -2.55
N GLU A 285 6.98 23.47 -3.33
CA GLU A 285 5.54 23.71 -3.23
C GLU A 285 4.93 23.09 -1.96
N LEU A 286 5.59 22.06 -1.39
CA LEU A 286 5.13 21.42 -0.15
C LEU A 286 4.99 22.42 1.01
N ALA A 287 5.70 23.54 0.99
CA ALA A 287 5.52 24.61 1.97
C ALA A 287 4.09 25.16 1.99
N SER A 288 3.40 25.14 0.85
CA SER A 288 2.01 25.56 0.68
C SER A 288 0.98 24.49 1.09
N HIS A 289 1.40 23.22 1.18
CA HIS A 289 0.50 22.12 1.56
C HIS A 289 0.18 22.18 3.05
N ARG A 290 -1.11 22.23 3.36
CA ARG A 290 -1.62 22.34 4.73
C ARG A 290 -1.89 20.97 5.35
N PHE A 291 -2.44 20.04 4.57
CA PHE A 291 -2.83 18.72 5.02
C PHE A 291 -3.01 17.74 3.86
N ASN A 292 -2.63 16.49 4.05
CA ASN A 292 -2.94 15.40 3.14
C ASN A 292 -4.04 14.50 3.71
N MET A 293 -5.05 14.20 2.90
CA MET A 293 -6.13 13.27 3.21
C MET A 293 -6.03 12.07 2.28
N ASN A 294 -5.43 11.00 2.76
CA ASN A 294 -5.27 9.76 2.02
C ASN A 294 -6.42 8.78 2.29
N VAL A 295 -6.76 7.97 1.30
CA VAL A 295 -7.69 6.86 1.42
C VAL A 295 -6.98 5.61 1.01
N ASP A 296 -6.95 4.64 1.90
CA ASP A 296 -6.32 3.36 1.63
C ASP A 296 -7.09 2.27 2.36
N LEU A 297 -7.57 1.27 1.61
CA LEU A 297 -8.50 0.24 2.04
C LEU A 297 -9.92 0.78 2.33
N ALA A 298 -10.82 0.67 1.38
CA ALA A 298 -12.19 1.16 1.52
C ALA A 298 -13.22 0.29 0.80
N GLY A 299 -14.50 0.58 0.99
CA GLY A 299 -15.57 0.08 0.15
C GLY A 299 -16.30 -1.18 0.65
N GLN A 300 -15.77 -1.95 1.58
CA GLN A 300 -16.46 -3.13 2.10
C GLN A 300 -17.57 -2.75 3.10
N THR A 301 -18.67 -3.53 3.10
CA THR A 301 -19.86 -3.22 3.92
C THR A 301 -19.58 -3.44 5.40
N ILE A 302 -19.06 -4.60 5.75
CA ILE A 302 -18.79 -4.96 7.13
C ILE A 302 -17.38 -4.54 7.49
N GLY A 303 -17.24 -3.82 8.60
CA GLY A 303 -15.97 -3.28 9.12
C GLY A 303 -16.15 -1.94 9.81
N GLY A 304 -15.17 -1.55 10.60
CA GLY A 304 -15.08 -0.23 11.23
C GLY A 304 -14.35 0.77 10.34
N THR A 305 -14.68 2.04 10.43
CA THR A 305 -13.91 3.10 9.80
C THR A 305 -12.83 3.56 10.78
N VAL A 306 -11.58 3.51 10.34
CA VAL A 306 -10.41 3.96 11.10
C VAL A 306 -9.76 5.13 10.36
N ILE A 307 -9.29 6.11 11.09
CA ILE A 307 -8.48 7.21 10.54
C ILE A 307 -7.18 7.26 11.31
N GLY A 308 -6.07 6.92 10.65
CA GLY A 308 -4.73 7.15 11.16
C GLY A 308 -4.33 8.61 10.94
N VAL A 309 -3.81 9.27 11.98
CA VAL A 309 -3.41 10.68 11.93
C VAL A 309 -1.94 10.80 12.29
N THR A 310 -1.17 11.34 11.35
CA THR A 310 0.24 11.66 11.50
C THR A 310 0.43 13.17 11.51
N GLY A 311 0.31 13.76 12.67
CA GLY A 311 0.34 15.21 12.91
C GLY A 311 0.06 15.51 14.38
N ASN A 312 -0.22 16.76 14.72
CA ASN A 312 -0.58 17.14 16.10
C ASN A 312 -1.83 16.41 16.59
N PRO A 313 -1.93 16.03 17.87
CA PRO A 313 -3.07 15.30 18.43
C PRO A 313 -4.40 16.10 18.35
N GLU A 314 -4.33 17.42 18.25
CA GLU A 314 -5.51 18.29 18.02
C GLU A 314 -6.26 17.92 16.74
N ILE A 315 -5.56 17.42 15.72
CA ILE A 315 -6.18 16.98 14.46
C ILE A 315 -7.19 15.86 14.73
N CYS A 316 -6.84 14.90 15.63
CA CYS A 316 -7.78 13.85 16.02
C CYS A 316 -9.06 14.42 16.65
N GLN A 317 -8.96 15.46 17.49
CA GLN A 317 -10.12 16.09 18.13
C GLN A 317 -11.02 16.77 17.09
N ILE A 318 -10.42 17.50 16.15
CA ILE A 318 -11.14 18.19 15.07
C ILE A 318 -11.83 17.18 14.15
N LEU A 319 -11.12 16.13 13.72
CA LEU A 319 -11.71 15.07 12.89
C LEU A 319 -12.83 14.30 13.62
N SER A 320 -12.68 14.08 14.92
CA SER A 320 -13.74 13.50 15.76
C SER A 320 -14.99 14.38 15.78
N ALA A 321 -14.83 15.68 15.96
CA ALA A 321 -15.96 16.62 15.94
C ALA A 321 -16.68 16.62 14.58
N TYR A 322 -15.92 16.61 13.48
CA TYR A 322 -16.50 16.53 12.13
C TYR A 322 -17.23 15.20 11.88
N ALA A 323 -16.66 14.09 12.34
CA ALA A 323 -17.33 12.79 12.21
C ALA A 323 -18.64 12.73 13.03
N HIS A 324 -18.64 13.29 14.24
CA HIS A 324 -19.86 13.43 15.05
C HIS A 324 -20.92 14.31 14.36
N GLU A 325 -20.51 15.43 13.78
CA GLU A 325 -21.43 16.31 12.99
C GLU A 325 -22.04 15.54 11.80
N ALA A 326 -21.26 14.66 11.18
CA ALA A 326 -21.74 13.78 10.09
C ALA A 326 -22.64 12.64 10.59
N GLY A 327 -22.74 12.40 11.89
CA GLY A 327 -23.39 11.23 12.47
C GLY A 327 -22.67 9.91 12.12
N MET A 328 -21.34 9.95 11.98
CA MET A 328 -20.52 8.81 11.58
C MET A 328 -19.53 8.43 12.67
N GLY A 329 -19.61 7.19 13.16
CA GLY A 329 -18.60 6.62 14.06
C GLY A 329 -17.30 6.35 13.31
N VAL A 330 -16.18 6.82 13.88
CA VAL A 330 -14.82 6.55 13.40
C VAL A 330 -13.90 6.25 14.57
N SER A 331 -12.91 5.38 14.36
CA SER A 331 -11.82 5.14 15.31
C SER A 331 -10.60 5.96 14.87
N LEU A 332 -10.20 6.93 15.70
CA LEU A 332 -9.03 7.74 15.42
C LEU A 332 -7.80 7.12 16.07
N LYS A 333 -6.71 7.01 15.32
CA LYS A 333 -5.42 6.48 15.74
C LYS A 333 -4.35 7.54 15.51
N HIS A 334 -3.71 8.00 16.58
CA HIS A 334 -2.59 8.95 16.53
C HIS A 334 -1.28 8.18 16.35
N GLN A 335 -0.93 7.89 15.11
CA GLN A 335 0.24 7.07 14.74
C GLN A 335 0.59 7.27 13.26
N ILE A 336 1.80 6.88 12.84
CA ILE A 336 2.13 6.74 11.43
C ILE A 336 1.31 5.60 10.81
N TRP A 337 1.06 5.67 9.50
CA TRP A 337 0.26 4.71 8.77
C TRP A 337 1.01 4.23 7.53
N GLY A 338 1.17 2.95 7.32
CA GLY A 338 1.97 2.38 6.22
C GLY A 338 1.33 2.58 4.84
N SER A 339 1.12 3.82 4.42
CA SER A 339 0.50 4.21 3.16
C SER A 339 1.06 5.57 2.69
N ASP A 340 0.59 6.10 1.56
CA ASP A 340 1.05 7.32 0.89
C ASP A 340 1.07 8.58 1.76
N SER A 341 0.20 8.64 2.79
CA SER A 341 0.23 9.73 3.78
C SER A 341 1.56 9.87 4.51
N ASN A 342 2.30 8.77 4.68
CA ASN A 342 3.62 8.79 5.32
C ASN A 342 4.63 9.64 4.54
N SER A 343 4.59 9.62 3.21
CA SER A 343 5.49 10.42 2.36
C SER A 343 5.31 11.93 2.61
N PHE A 344 4.06 12.38 2.74
CA PHE A 344 3.75 13.77 3.08
C PHE A 344 4.21 14.13 4.50
N ALA A 345 3.89 13.27 5.48
CA ALA A 345 4.27 13.49 6.87
C ALA A 345 5.79 13.51 7.06
N TRP A 346 6.52 12.67 6.34
CA TRP A 346 7.98 12.66 6.32
C TRP A 346 8.58 14.00 5.86
N LYS A 347 7.92 14.66 4.90
CA LYS A 347 8.31 16.01 4.42
C LYS A 347 7.64 17.15 5.21
N GLY A 348 7.08 16.85 6.40
CA GLY A 348 6.54 17.84 7.33
C GLY A 348 5.14 18.37 6.98
N VAL A 349 4.39 17.70 6.13
CA VAL A 349 2.98 17.98 5.88
C VAL A 349 2.14 17.02 6.73
N PRO A 350 1.39 17.48 7.75
CA PRO A 350 0.55 16.59 8.53
C PRO A 350 -0.45 15.87 7.61
N ALA A 351 -0.75 14.62 7.96
CA ALA A 351 -1.54 13.77 7.07
C ALA A 351 -2.50 12.85 7.85
N MET A 352 -3.50 12.34 7.15
CA MET A 352 -4.33 11.26 7.62
C MET A 352 -4.49 10.18 6.56
N THR A 353 -4.74 8.94 6.98
CA THR A 353 -5.25 7.87 6.12
C THR A 353 -6.58 7.39 6.64
N LEU A 354 -7.63 7.49 5.82
CA LEU A 354 -8.89 6.82 6.05
C LEU A 354 -8.76 5.39 5.57
N ASN A 355 -9.09 4.47 6.47
CA ASN A 355 -9.10 3.03 6.25
C ASN A 355 -10.44 2.46 6.74
N ARG A 356 -10.87 1.38 6.14
CA ARG A 356 -12.01 0.60 6.61
C ARG A 356 -11.63 -0.85 6.70
N ASP A 357 -11.89 -1.49 7.84
CA ASP A 357 -11.65 -2.92 8.00
C ASP A 357 -12.32 -3.72 6.89
N GLY A 358 -11.65 -4.73 6.41
CA GLY A 358 -12.14 -5.56 5.32
C GLY A 358 -11.37 -6.87 5.19
N PHE A 359 -11.66 -7.60 4.13
CA PHE A 359 -11.11 -8.91 3.84
C PHE A 359 -10.61 -8.97 2.40
N GLY A 360 -9.64 -9.83 2.16
CA GLY A 360 -9.18 -10.15 0.80
C GLY A 360 -7.98 -9.35 0.31
N MET A 361 -7.50 -8.35 1.06
CA MET A 361 -6.31 -7.57 0.72
C MET A 361 -5.14 -8.48 0.31
N HIS A 362 -4.47 -8.14 -0.78
CA HIS A 362 -3.33 -8.88 -1.34
C HIS A 362 -3.64 -10.34 -1.72
N THR A 363 -4.89 -10.61 -2.12
CA THR A 363 -5.33 -11.91 -2.62
C THR A 363 -6.17 -11.75 -3.90
N ARG A 364 -6.37 -12.84 -4.64
CA ARG A 364 -7.27 -12.88 -5.79
C ARG A 364 -8.74 -12.63 -5.44
N HIS A 365 -9.09 -12.67 -4.15
CA HIS A 365 -10.45 -12.43 -3.65
C HIS A 365 -10.77 -10.95 -3.49
N ASP A 366 -9.78 -10.07 -3.61
CA ASP A 366 -9.99 -8.62 -3.58
C ASP A 366 -10.59 -8.12 -4.89
N THR A 367 -11.88 -8.34 -5.06
CA THR A 367 -12.66 -8.04 -6.27
C THR A 367 -13.78 -7.05 -6.01
N ALA A 368 -14.31 -6.46 -7.08
CA ALA A 368 -15.45 -5.54 -7.02
C ALA A 368 -16.70 -6.14 -6.33
N ALA A 369 -16.83 -7.48 -6.29
CA ALA A 369 -17.93 -8.17 -5.62
C ALA A 369 -17.96 -7.93 -4.09
N LEU A 370 -16.84 -7.57 -3.48
CA LEU A 370 -16.75 -7.24 -2.05
C LEU A 370 -17.08 -5.77 -1.75
N ILE A 371 -17.19 -4.93 -2.75
CA ILE A 371 -17.37 -3.48 -2.61
C ILE A 371 -18.85 -3.11 -2.66
N SER A 372 -19.30 -2.20 -1.80
CA SER A 372 -20.68 -1.79 -1.70
C SER A 372 -20.90 -0.31 -1.97
N VAL A 373 -22.04 0.00 -2.62
CA VAL A 373 -22.53 1.36 -2.82
C VAL A 373 -22.58 2.13 -1.50
N TRP A 374 -23.13 1.49 -0.46
CA TRP A 374 -23.30 2.13 0.85
C TRP A 374 -21.97 2.56 1.47
N SER A 375 -20.95 1.68 1.42
CA SER A 375 -19.65 1.96 2.03
C SER A 375 -18.87 3.03 1.26
N LEU A 376 -18.88 2.96 -0.08
CA LEU A 376 -18.28 4.00 -0.92
C LEU A 376 -18.92 5.36 -0.66
N GLU A 377 -20.24 5.42 -0.64
CA GLU A 377 -20.96 6.68 -0.41
C GLU A 377 -20.69 7.24 0.98
N ARG A 378 -20.68 6.37 2.01
CA ARG A 378 -20.41 6.77 3.39
C ARG A 378 -19.02 7.37 3.53
N SER A 379 -17.99 6.71 3.00
CA SER A 379 -16.61 7.19 3.06
C SER A 379 -16.42 8.48 2.26
N SER A 380 -16.99 8.55 1.05
CA SER A 380 -16.94 9.76 0.22
C SER A 380 -17.62 10.95 0.89
N ARG A 381 -18.78 10.76 1.52
CA ARG A 381 -19.49 11.83 2.25
C ARG A 381 -18.71 12.33 3.45
N LEU A 382 -18.11 11.42 4.23
CA LEU A 382 -17.28 11.81 5.37
C LEU A 382 -16.10 12.66 4.92
N LEU A 383 -15.36 12.18 3.93
CA LEU A 383 -14.16 12.88 3.43
C LEU A 383 -14.52 14.19 2.74
N ALA A 384 -15.59 14.23 1.95
CA ALA A 384 -16.04 15.47 1.31
C ALA A 384 -16.40 16.54 2.35
N MET A 385 -17.08 16.15 3.43
CA MET A 385 -17.41 17.07 4.51
C MET A 385 -16.16 17.57 5.24
N VAL A 386 -15.21 16.66 5.57
CA VAL A 386 -13.93 17.05 6.19
C VAL A 386 -13.17 18.01 5.27
N ALA A 387 -13.03 17.65 3.99
CA ALA A 387 -12.36 18.46 2.99
C ALA A 387 -13.02 19.86 2.84
N GLU A 388 -14.36 19.92 2.79
CA GLU A 388 -15.10 21.18 2.69
C GLU A 388 -14.88 22.08 3.91
N ARG A 389 -14.91 21.52 5.12
CA ARG A 389 -14.61 22.24 6.36
C ARG A 389 -13.21 22.81 6.37
N LEU A 390 -12.21 22.02 5.99
CA LEU A 390 -10.81 22.44 5.93
C LEU A 390 -10.56 23.45 4.79
N ALA A 391 -11.08 23.18 3.59
CA ALA A 391 -10.89 24.03 2.43
C ALA A 391 -11.59 25.38 2.55
N SER A 392 -12.69 25.47 3.28
CA SER A 392 -13.50 26.70 3.43
C SER A 392 -13.24 27.47 4.71
N ALA A 393 -12.45 26.93 5.67
CA ALA A 393 -12.15 27.62 6.92
C ALA A 393 -11.44 28.96 6.70
N GLU A 394 -11.84 30.00 7.42
CA GLU A 394 -11.19 31.31 7.38
C GLU A 394 -9.73 31.23 7.79
N VAL A 395 -9.48 30.57 8.93
CA VAL A 395 -8.15 30.20 9.42
C VAL A 395 -8.08 28.68 9.42
N PHE A 396 -6.95 28.13 8.95
CA PHE A 396 -6.76 26.69 8.96
C PHE A 396 -6.79 26.19 10.42
N PRO A 397 -7.58 25.15 10.76
CA PRO A 397 -7.94 24.86 12.15
C PRO A 397 -6.84 24.23 13.00
N PHE A 398 -5.71 23.90 12.42
CA PHE A 398 -4.54 23.34 13.12
C PHE A 398 -3.21 23.73 12.43
N PRO A 399 -2.09 23.73 13.17
CA PRO A 399 -0.80 24.08 12.59
C PRO A 399 -0.31 23.01 11.61
N ARG A 400 0.50 23.46 10.63
CA ARG A 400 1.23 22.56 9.72
C ARG A 400 2.47 22.02 10.45
N GLU A 401 2.25 20.98 11.27
CA GLU A 401 3.30 20.43 12.13
C GLU A 401 3.17 18.92 12.27
N VAL A 402 4.30 18.22 12.17
CA VAL A 402 4.45 16.80 12.45
C VAL A 402 5.32 16.67 13.72
N PRO A 403 4.81 16.07 14.81
CA PRO A 403 5.56 15.88 16.06
C PRO A 403 6.87 15.11 15.85
N GLU A 404 7.90 15.43 16.65
CA GLU A 404 9.24 14.84 16.56
C GLU A 404 9.20 13.30 16.62
N LYS A 405 8.40 12.75 17.52
CA LYS A 405 8.20 11.30 17.61
C LYS A 405 7.87 10.66 16.24
N PHE A 406 6.97 11.30 15.47
CA PHE A 406 6.61 10.78 14.16
C PHE A 406 7.68 11.01 13.11
N ARG A 407 8.49 12.07 13.24
CA ARG A 407 9.65 12.27 12.35
C ARG A 407 10.69 11.17 12.53
N GLU A 408 10.98 10.78 13.78
CA GLU A 408 11.88 9.66 14.08
C GLU A 408 11.32 8.33 13.52
N GLU A 409 10.03 8.05 13.76
CA GLU A 409 9.38 6.85 13.26
C GLU A 409 9.36 6.80 11.70
N LEU A 410 9.13 7.95 11.05
CA LEU A 410 9.12 8.06 9.59
C LEU A 410 10.53 7.93 8.98
N ASN A 411 11.56 8.50 9.63
CA ASN A 411 12.94 8.27 9.21
C ASN A 411 13.27 6.78 9.26
N ALA A 412 12.94 6.10 10.36
CA ALA A 412 13.15 4.67 10.49
C ALA A 412 12.31 3.84 9.49
N PHE A 413 11.18 4.37 9.01
CA PHE A 413 10.33 3.70 8.03
C PHE A 413 10.89 3.83 6.60
N PHE A 414 11.48 4.98 6.24
CA PHE A 414 11.98 5.26 4.89
C PHE A 414 13.49 5.00 4.70
N GLU A 415 14.29 5.07 5.77
CA GLU A 415 15.74 4.76 5.79
C GLU A 415 16.00 3.28 6.11
#